data_0cfe4799147860cf692f862ff80c8eba
#
_entry.id   0cfe4799147860cf692f862ff80c8eba
#
_cell.length_a   1.000
_cell.length_b   1.000
_cell.length_c   1.000
_cell.angle_alpha   90.00
_cell.angle_beta   90.00
_cell.angle_gamma   90.00
#
_symmetry.space_group_name_H-M   'P 1'
#
loop_
_entity.id
_entity.type
_entity.pdbx_description
1 polymer ?
#
loop_
_entity_poly.entity_id
_entity_poly.type
_entity_poly.pdbx_seq_one_letter_code
_entity_poly.pdbx_strand_id
1 'polypeptide(L)'
;MNYHGLFRNEGLPQIRVALVGVGDFGATLLDQARNIEKINITLICDKDEQRMSDAVEDSGMASLPMMVTDITADGLPEFDVLVEATGQPEAAATIAEWAIGKGCHVVMASKEAGIVVGPILSRMAKQKGVVYTEVEGDQPSLLIGLNSWAETLGLDVLAAGKSQ
;
A
#
# COMPACT_ATOMS: atom_id res chain seq x y z
N MET A 1 -19.32 -2.67 -6.28
CA MET A 1 -18.67 -1.77 -7.26
C MET A 1 -18.01 -2.66 -8.34
N ASN A 2 -18.07 -2.27 -9.60
CA ASN A 2 -17.38 -3.03 -10.67
C ASN A 2 -15.95 -2.49 -10.82
N TYR A 3 -15.01 -3.06 -10.07
CA TYR A 3 -13.60 -2.64 -10.10
C TYR A 3 -12.97 -2.75 -11.50
N HIS A 4 -13.37 -3.73 -12.30
CA HIS A 4 -12.90 -3.89 -13.67
C HIS A 4 -13.13 -2.64 -14.55
N GLY A 5 -14.24 -1.94 -14.32
CA GLY A 5 -14.57 -0.71 -15.06
C GLY A 5 -13.71 0.48 -14.66
N LEU A 6 -13.20 0.51 -13.41
CA LEU A 6 -12.35 1.59 -12.92
C LEU A 6 -10.92 1.50 -13.47
N PHE A 7 -10.43 0.27 -13.73
CA PHE A 7 -9.06 0.02 -14.18
C PHE A 7 -8.89 -0.12 -15.70
N ARG A 8 -9.98 -0.03 -16.46
CA ARG A 8 -9.96 -0.09 -17.94
C ARG A 8 -9.52 1.20 -18.62
N ASN A 9 -9.04 2.18 -17.90
CA ASN A 9 -8.67 3.48 -18.50
C ASN A 9 -7.36 3.34 -19.29
N GLU A 10 -7.48 3.13 -20.60
CA GLU A 10 -6.37 2.85 -21.51
C GLU A 10 -5.37 4.03 -21.64
N GLY A 11 -5.77 5.23 -21.22
CA GLY A 11 -4.95 6.45 -21.32
C GLY A 11 -4.10 6.78 -20.10
N LEU A 12 -4.19 6.01 -19.00
CA LEU A 12 -3.40 6.29 -17.80
C LEU A 12 -1.98 5.72 -17.94
N PRO A 13 -0.94 6.49 -17.56
CA PRO A 13 0.43 5.98 -17.51
C PRO A 13 0.55 4.86 -16.48
N GLN A 14 1.61 4.09 -16.59
CA GLN A 14 1.99 3.10 -15.61
C GLN A 14 2.35 3.79 -14.29
N ILE A 15 1.86 3.27 -13.17
CA ILE A 15 2.11 3.79 -11.83
C ILE A 15 3.41 3.18 -11.31
N ARG A 16 4.37 4.03 -10.94
CA ARG A 16 5.62 3.61 -10.32
C ARG A 16 5.41 3.41 -8.84
N VAL A 17 5.80 2.25 -8.33
CA VAL A 17 5.55 1.85 -6.95
C VAL A 17 6.85 1.55 -6.24
N ALA A 18 7.01 2.11 -5.05
CA ALA A 18 7.99 1.68 -4.06
C ALA A 18 7.31 0.75 -3.05
N LEU A 19 7.86 -0.44 -2.84
CA LEU A 19 7.39 -1.40 -1.84
C LEU A 19 8.36 -1.40 -0.66
N VAL A 20 7.86 -1.16 0.54
CA VAL A 20 8.64 -1.20 1.79
C VAL A 20 8.12 -2.31 2.69
N GLY A 21 8.98 -3.28 2.94
CA GLY A 21 8.66 -4.54 3.62
C GLY A 21 8.34 -5.67 2.64
N VAL A 22 9.19 -6.69 2.64
CA VAL A 22 9.07 -7.88 1.76
C VAL A 22 8.81 -9.13 2.61
N GLY A 23 7.86 -9.00 3.57
CA GLY A 23 7.26 -10.14 4.25
C GLY A 23 6.22 -10.83 3.37
N ASP A 24 5.37 -11.68 3.94
CA ASP A 24 4.35 -12.45 3.21
C ASP A 24 3.47 -11.57 2.32
N PHE A 25 3.02 -10.41 2.82
CA PHE A 25 2.22 -9.48 2.04
C PHE A 25 3.03 -8.87 0.89
N GLY A 26 4.24 -8.35 1.17
CA GLY A 26 5.07 -7.71 0.16
C GLY A 26 5.49 -8.67 -0.94
N ALA A 27 5.91 -9.88 -0.61
CA ALA A 27 6.25 -10.93 -1.58
C ALA A 27 5.04 -11.31 -2.45
N THR A 28 3.85 -11.44 -1.84
CA THR A 28 2.62 -11.70 -2.58
C THR A 28 2.28 -10.55 -3.54
N LEU A 29 2.47 -9.28 -3.10
CA LEU A 29 2.27 -8.12 -3.98
C LEU A 29 3.21 -8.14 -5.17
N LEU A 30 4.49 -8.49 -4.97
CA LEU A 30 5.46 -8.63 -6.07
C LEU A 30 5.02 -9.67 -7.09
N ASP A 31 4.61 -10.87 -6.62
CA ASP A 31 4.12 -11.93 -7.49
C ASP A 31 2.89 -11.51 -8.29
N GLN A 32 1.94 -10.80 -7.67
CA GLN A 32 0.73 -10.35 -8.35
C GLN A 32 0.97 -9.16 -9.28
N ALA A 33 1.88 -8.25 -8.93
CA ALA A 33 2.15 -7.04 -9.71
C ALA A 33 2.61 -7.35 -11.14
N ARG A 34 3.32 -8.47 -11.37
CA ARG A 34 3.71 -8.91 -12.73
C ARG A 34 2.53 -9.10 -13.68
N ASN A 35 1.34 -9.37 -13.16
CA ASN A 35 0.12 -9.60 -13.92
C ASN A 35 -0.70 -8.31 -14.14
N ILE A 36 -0.23 -7.16 -13.63
CA ILE A 36 -0.95 -5.89 -13.66
C ILE A 36 -0.15 -4.87 -14.46
N GLU A 37 -0.48 -4.72 -15.75
CA GLU A 37 0.24 -3.82 -16.68
C GLU A 37 0.35 -2.37 -16.20
N LYS A 38 -0.57 -1.92 -15.35
CA LYS A 38 -0.63 -0.55 -14.83
C LYS A 38 0.30 -0.30 -13.65
N ILE A 39 0.91 -1.32 -13.08
CA ILE A 39 1.80 -1.22 -11.92
C ILE A 39 3.23 -1.59 -12.34
N ASN A 40 4.18 -0.74 -11.94
CA ASN A 40 5.60 -1.00 -12.09
C ASN A 40 6.29 -0.82 -10.74
N ILE A 41 6.73 -1.91 -10.14
CA ILE A 41 7.52 -1.85 -8.91
C ILE A 41 8.94 -1.42 -9.30
N THR A 42 9.30 -0.16 -9.00
CA THR A 42 10.60 0.41 -9.35
C THR A 42 11.61 0.31 -8.22
N LEU A 43 11.12 0.17 -6.99
CA LEU A 43 11.95 0.18 -5.78
C LEU A 43 11.39 -0.80 -4.75
N ILE A 44 12.27 -1.54 -4.12
CA ILE A 44 11.98 -2.40 -2.97
C ILE A 44 12.90 -2.03 -1.83
N CYS A 45 12.36 -1.92 -0.63
CA CYS A 45 13.11 -1.64 0.59
C CYS A 45 12.77 -2.66 1.67
N ASP A 46 13.77 -3.35 2.19
CA ASP A 46 13.69 -4.19 3.39
C ASP A 46 15.05 -4.20 4.08
N LYS A 47 15.07 -4.45 5.39
CA LYS A 47 16.33 -4.59 6.15
C LYS A 47 17.08 -5.87 5.80
N ASP A 48 16.41 -6.87 5.26
CA ASP A 48 16.92 -8.18 4.89
C ASP A 48 17.14 -8.25 3.37
N GLU A 49 18.39 -8.05 2.95
CA GLU A 49 18.80 -8.08 1.54
C GLU A 49 18.54 -9.43 0.88
N GLN A 50 18.75 -10.53 1.63
CA GLN A 50 18.54 -11.87 1.10
C GLN A 50 17.06 -12.10 0.81
N ARG A 51 16.18 -11.67 1.73
CA ARG A 51 14.72 -11.76 1.54
C ARG A 51 14.25 -10.96 0.33
N MET A 52 14.82 -9.78 0.10
CA MET A 52 14.50 -8.99 -1.11
C MET A 52 14.91 -9.74 -2.37
N SER A 53 16.12 -10.30 -2.39
CA SER A 53 16.64 -11.07 -3.53
C SER A 53 15.77 -12.28 -3.84
N ASP A 54 15.45 -13.07 -2.82
CA ASP A 54 14.62 -14.28 -2.95
C ASP A 54 13.22 -13.92 -3.48
N ALA A 55 12.59 -12.90 -2.91
CA ALA A 55 11.25 -12.47 -3.33
C ALA A 55 11.21 -11.93 -4.77
N VAL A 56 12.25 -11.24 -5.22
CA VAL A 56 12.36 -10.78 -6.60
C VAL A 56 12.55 -11.97 -7.55
N GLU A 57 13.40 -12.91 -7.20
CA GLU A 57 13.64 -14.13 -7.99
C GLU A 57 12.35 -14.95 -8.12
N ASP A 58 11.69 -15.23 -7.01
CA ASP A 58 10.45 -16.02 -6.95
C ASP A 58 9.30 -15.33 -7.72
N SER A 59 9.25 -14.00 -7.71
CA SER A 59 8.20 -13.24 -8.40
C SER A 59 8.26 -13.39 -9.92
N GLY A 60 9.40 -13.69 -10.50
CA GLY A 60 9.60 -13.79 -11.96
C GLY A 60 9.31 -12.49 -12.70
N MET A 61 9.52 -11.33 -12.09
CA MET A 61 9.34 -10.01 -12.71
C MET A 61 10.28 -9.83 -13.90
N ALA A 62 9.77 -9.27 -14.99
CA ALA A 62 10.58 -9.00 -16.18
C ALA A 62 11.55 -7.80 -16.00
N SER A 63 11.19 -6.86 -15.13
CA SER A 63 11.99 -5.68 -14.79
C SER A 63 12.42 -5.77 -13.34
N LEU A 64 13.73 -5.75 -13.09
CA LEU A 64 14.26 -5.82 -11.73
C LEU A 64 14.15 -4.43 -11.05
N PRO A 65 13.49 -4.33 -9.88
CA PRO A 65 13.45 -3.11 -9.10
C PRO A 65 14.81 -2.83 -8.45
N MET A 66 15.08 -1.55 -8.11
CA MET A 66 16.20 -1.23 -7.23
C MET A 66 15.90 -1.78 -5.84
N MET A 67 16.89 -2.42 -5.22
CA MET A 67 16.79 -2.93 -3.84
C MET A 67 17.63 -2.07 -2.92
N VAL A 68 17.06 -1.62 -1.79
CA VAL A 68 17.72 -0.80 -0.79
C VAL A 68 17.33 -1.22 0.62
N THR A 69 18.18 -0.93 1.59
CA THR A 69 17.87 -1.17 3.02
C THR A 69 17.37 0.08 3.74
N ASP A 70 17.44 1.24 3.09
CA ASP A 70 16.95 2.52 3.60
C ASP A 70 16.19 3.28 2.53
N ILE A 71 14.87 3.44 2.76
CA ILE A 71 13.96 4.16 1.84
C ILE A 71 14.22 5.67 1.82
N THR A 72 14.97 6.20 2.78
CA THR A 72 15.29 7.63 2.86
C THR A 72 16.60 8.00 2.18
N ALA A 73 17.34 7.03 1.64
CA ALA A 73 18.61 7.24 0.96
C ALA A 73 18.48 8.19 -0.24
N ASP A 74 19.60 8.81 -0.60
CA ASP A 74 19.67 9.63 -1.80
C ASP A 74 19.82 8.76 -3.07
N GLY A 75 19.37 9.31 -4.20
CA GLY A 75 19.55 8.65 -5.51
C GLY A 75 18.55 7.54 -5.81
N LEU A 76 17.46 7.43 -5.05
CA LEU A 76 16.40 6.50 -5.33
C LEU A 76 15.66 6.83 -6.64
N PRO A 77 15.13 5.81 -7.36
CA PRO A 77 14.28 6.06 -8.50
C PRO A 77 13.01 6.79 -8.08
N GLU A 78 12.44 7.58 -8.99
CA GLU A 78 11.15 8.21 -8.73
C GLU A 78 10.04 7.16 -8.65
N PHE A 79 9.12 7.39 -7.72
CA PHE A 79 7.89 6.60 -7.57
C PHE A 79 6.71 7.51 -7.24
N ASP A 80 5.54 7.07 -7.62
CA ASP A 80 4.27 7.81 -7.44
C ASP A 80 3.55 7.35 -6.18
N VAL A 81 3.66 6.06 -5.86
CA VAL A 81 2.99 5.41 -4.74
C VAL A 81 4.00 4.64 -3.91
N LEU A 82 3.95 4.80 -2.60
CA LEU A 82 4.63 3.95 -1.65
C LEU A 82 3.64 2.98 -1.01
N VAL A 83 3.92 1.68 -1.10
CA VAL A 83 3.20 0.64 -0.37
C VAL A 83 4.02 0.27 0.85
N GLU A 84 3.47 0.53 2.02
CA GLU A 84 4.07 0.22 3.30
C GLU A 84 3.56 -1.13 3.81
N ALA A 85 4.44 -2.09 4.02
CA ALA A 85 4.13 -3.46 4.38
C ALA A 85 5.14 -4.07 5.39
N THR A 86 5.74 -3.22 6.23
CA THR A 86 6.76 -3.69 7.20
C THR A 86 6.18 -4.51 8.35
N GLY A 87 4.90 -4.31 8.68
CA GLY A 87 4.28 -4.87 9.87
C GLY A 87 4.84 -4.31 11.19
N GLN A 88 5.64 -3.21 11.12
CA GLN A 88 6.26 -2.56 12.27
C GLN A 88 5.65 -1.16 12.45
N PRO A 89 4.78 -0.93 13.43
CA PRO A 89 3.97 0.29 13.51
C PRO A 89 4.78 1.60 13.55
N GLU A 90 5.90 1.60 14.27
CA GLU A 90 6.77 2.80 14.38
C GLU A 90 7.48 3.11 13.06
N ALA A 91 8.02 2.08 12.41
CA ALA A 91 8.66 2.23 11.10
C ALA A 91 7.63 2.65 10.05
N ALA A 92 6.46 2.02 10.03
CA ALA A 92 5.36 2.33 9.12
C ALA A 92 4.92 3.79 9.23
N ALA A 93 4.76 4.30 10.45
CA ALA A 93 4.40 5.69 10.70
C ALA A 93 5.45 6.67 10.13
N THR A 94 6.73 6.41 10.42
CA THR A 94 7.85 7.24 9.97
C THR A 94 7.99 7.23 8.44
N ILE A 95 7.88 6.06 7.83
CA ILE A 95 7.97 5.88 6.37
C ILE A 95 6.83 6.59 5.65
N ALA A 96 5.60 6.44 6.17
CA ALA A 96 4.43 7.09 5.60
C ALA A 96 4.52 8.63 5.71
N GLU A 97 4.94 9.16 6.85
CA GLU A 97 5.17 10.59 7.04
C GLU A 97 6.20 11.12 6.04
N TRP A 98 7.32 10.42 5.90
CA TRP A 98 8.38 10.78 4.95
C TRP A 98 7.86 10.79 3.50
N ALA A 99 7.16 9.75 3.07
CA ALA A 99 6.61 9.65 1.72
C ALA A 99 5.60 10.75 1.41
N ILE A 100 4.67 11.03 2.34
CA ILE A 100 3.72 12.15 2.23
C ILE A 100 4.49 13.48 2.12
N GLY A 101 5.53 13.66 2.93
CA GLY A 101 6.41 14.84 2.89
C GLY A 101 7.04 15.06 1.51
N LYS A 102 7.41 13.99 0.82
CA LYS A 102 7.95 13.97 -0.56
C LYS A 102 6.87 14.17 -1.65
N GLY A 103 5.60 14.16 -1.29
CA GLY A 103 4.50 14.30 -2.25
C GLY A 103 4.10 12.98 -2.92
N CYS A 104 4.43 11.83 -2.32
CA CYS A 104 4.05 10.52 -2.80
C CYS A 104 2.73 10.06 -2.16
N HIS A 105 1.92 9.32 -2.92
CA HIS A 105 0.76 8.63 -2.39
C HIS A 105 1.20 7.48 -1.50
N VAL A 106 0.43 7.15 -0.47
CA VAL A 106 0.74 6.07 0.49
C VAL A 106 -0.40 5.09 0.58
N VAL A 107 -0.07 3.80 0.44
CA VAL A 107 -0.95 2.67 0.72
C VAL A 107 -0.37 1.93 1.93
N MET A 108 -1.10 1.93 3.03
CA MET A 108 -0.69 1.35 4.31
C MET A 108 -1.23 -0.07 4.45
N ALA A 109 -0.34 -1.06 4.56
CA ALA A 109 -0.73 -2.44 4.90
C ALA A 109 -0.53 -2.75 6.40
N SER A 110 0.31 -1.98 7.10
CA SER A 110 0.49 -2.11 8.56
C SER A 110 -0.67 -1.45 9.30
N LYS A 111 -1.75 -2.19 9.48
CA LYS A 111 -3.00 -1.71 10.08
C LYS A 111 -2.86 -1.17 11.51
N GLU A 112 -1.93 -1.72 12.28
CA GLU A 112 -1.65 -1.25 13.64
C GLU A 112 -1.15 0.21 13.64
N ALA A 113 -0.33 0.58 12.66
CA ALA A 113 0.08 1.97 12.46
C ALA A 113 -1.11 2.83 12.01
N GLY A 114 -1.90 2.33 11.05
CA GLY A 114 -3.07 3.02 10.53
C GLY A 114 -4.09 3.35 11.63
N ILE A 115 -4.36 2.43 12.53
CA ILE A 115 -5.27 2.66 13.67
C ILE A 115 -4.78 3.81 14.57
N VAL A 116 -3.48 3.88 14.83
CA VAL A 116 -2.91 4.86 15.78
C VAL A 116 -2.66 6.21 15.12
N VAL A 117 -2.02 6.24 13.96
CA VAL A 117 -1.57 7.48 13.31
C VAL A 117 -2.30 7.80 12.00
N GLY A 118 -3.16 6.92 11.51
CA GLY A 118 -3.89 7.09 10.25
C GLY A 118 -4.64 8.43 10.12
N PRO A 119 -5.37 8.90 11.16
CA PRO A 119 -6.06 10.19 11.10
C PRO A 119 -5.12 11.38 10.89
N ILE A 120 -3.90 11.33 11.46
CA ILE A 120 -2.87 12.37 11.30
C ILE A 120 -2.29 12.29 9.89
N LEU A 121 -1.88 11.10 9.44
CA LEU A 121 -1.32 10.86 8.12
C LEU A 121 -2.30 11.25 7.00
N SER A 122 -3.58 10.90 7.16
CA SER A 122 -4.63 11.29 6.21
C SER A 122 -4.78 12.82 6.11
N ARG A 123 -4.69 13.53 7.23
CA ARG A 123 -4.72 15.00 7.24
C ARG A 123 -3.50 15.59 6.54
N MET A 124 -2.31 15.07 6.81
CA MET A 124 -1.06 15.49 6.18
C MET A 124 -1.11 15.25 4.67
N ALA A 125 -1.57 14.08 4.24
CA ALA A 125 -1.73 13.72 2.84
C ALA A 125 -2.69 14.70 2.12
N LYS A 126 -3.83 15.01 2.74
CA LYS A 126 -4.78 16.00 2.22
C LYS A 126 -4.15 17.39 2.06
N GLN A 127 -3.33 17.82 3.02
CA GLN A 127 -2.63 19.11 2.94
C GLN A 127 -1.59 19.13 1.82
N LYS A 128 -0.97 17.99 1.52
CA LYS A 128 0.02 17.83 0.45
C LYS A 128 -0.60 17.52 -0.93
N GLY A 129 -1.92 17.31 -1.01
CA GLY A 129 -2.59 16.95 -2.25
C GLY A 129 -2.32 15.51 -2.71
N VAL A 130 -1.93 14.61 -1.79
CA VAL A 130 -1.69 13.20 -2.06
C VAL A 130 -2.74 12.32 -1.37
N VAL A 131 -2.80 11.06 -1.76
CA VAL A 131 -3.70 10.06 -1.17
C VAL A 131 -2.95 9.29 -0.09
N TYR A 132 -3.59 9.13 1.05
CA TYR A 132 -3.26 8.13 2.06
C TYR A 132 -4.45 7.19 2.19
N THR A 133 -4.23 5.90 2.08
CA THR A 133 -5.27 4.87 2.22
C THR A 133 -4.71 3.62 2.88
N GLU A 134 -5.58 2.91 3.58
CA GLU A 134 -5.31 1.55 4.05
C GLU A 134 -5.54 0.56 2.91
N VAL A 135 -4.88 -0.60 2.97
CA VAL A 135 -5.14 -1.71 2.04
C VAL A 135 -6.57 -2.20 2.26
N GLU A 136 -7.37 -2.18 1.17
CA GLU A 136 -8.70 -2.80 1.19
C GLU A 136 -8.59 -4.33 1.18
N GLY A 137 -9.60 -4.98 1.79
CA GLY A 137 -9.68 -6.45 1.84
C GLY A 137 -9.37 -7.03 3.22
N ASP A 138 -8.85 -6.24 4.15
CA ASP A 138 -8.76 -6.62 5.55
C ASP A 138 -10.06 -6.28 6.30
N GLN A 139 -10.21 -6.87 7.44
CA GLN A 139 -11.45 -6.94 8.20
C GLN A 139 -12.04 -5.58 8.60
N PRO A 140 -11.26 -4.57 9.04
CA PRO A 140 -11.85 -3.28 9.38
C PRO A 140 -12.48 -2.57 8.18
N SER A 141 -11.82 -2.57 7.03
CA SER A 141 -12.33 -1.90 5.83
C SER A 141 -13.55 -2.60 5.26
N LEU A 142 -13.54 -3.95 5.23
CA LEU A 142 -14.70 -4.75 4.81
C LEU A 142 -15.91 -4.55 5.74
N LEU A 143 -15.67 -4.47 7.04
CA LEU A 143 -16.72 -4.25 8.03
C LEU A 143 -17.33 -2.86 7.90
N ILE A 144 -16.50 -1.82 7.73
CA ILE A 144 -16.95 -0.44 7.49
C ILE A 144 -17.76 -0.37 6.19
N GLY A 145 -17.27 -1.00 5.12
CA GLY A 145 -17.97 -1.04 3.84
C GLY A 145 -19.35 -1.70 3.94
N LEU A 146 -19.44 -2.84 4.63
CA LEU A 146 -20.69 -3.56 4.85
C LEU A 146 -21.67 -2.76 5.72
N ASN A 147 -21.18 -2.14 6.79
CA ASN A 147 -21.99 -1.28 7.65
C ASN A 147 -22.57 -0.09 6.88
N SER A 148 -21.72 0.64 6.15
CA SER A 148 -22.14 1.76 5.33
C SER A 148 -23.16 1.37 4.24
N TRP A 149 -22.99 0.19 3.66
CA TRP A 149 -23.95 -0.35 2.69
C TRP A 149 -25.30 -0.65 3.34
N ALA A 150 -25.32 -1.28 4.50
CA ALA A 150 -26.54 -1.56 5.25
C ALA A 150 -27.30 -0.27 5.63
N GLU A 151 -26.58 0.74 6.15
CA GLU A 151 -27.15 2.06 6.46
C GLU A 151 -27.72 2.76 5.21
N THR A 152 -27.03 2.64 4.07
CA THR A 152 -27.56 3.18 2.78
C THR A 152 -28.85 2.52 2.34
N LEU A 153 -29.07 1.27 2.72
CA LEU A 153 -30.34 0.56 2.48
C LEU A 153 -31.44 0.90 3.51
N GLY A 154 -31.16 1.78 4.47
CA GLY A 154 -32.09 2.16 5.53
C GLY A 154 -32.20 1.12 6.64
N LEU A 155 -31.20 0.25 6.81
CA LEU A 155 -31.16 -0.73 7.88
C LEU A 155 -30.42 -0.16 9.09
N ASP A 156 -31.00 -0.38 10.28
CA ASP A 156 -30.31 -0.05 11.54
C ASP A 156 -29.31 -1.16 11.90
N VAL A 157 -28.05 -0.84 11.95
CA VAL A 157 -27.01 -1.78 12.33
C VAL A 157 -26.90 -1.83 13.85
N LEU A 158 -27.35 -2.94 14.43
CA LEU A 158 -27.36 -3.13 15.90
C LEU A 158 -26.02 -3.64 16.44
N ALA A 159 -25.27 -4.37 15.65
CA ALA A 159 -23.94 -4.86 16.03
C ALA A 159 -23.14 -5.19 14.78
N ALA A 160 -21.84 -4.94 14.85
CA ALA A 160 -20.88 -5.32 13.83
C ALA A 160 -19.67 -5.96 14.51
N GLY A 161 -19.16 -7.06 13.94
CA GLY A 161 -18.05 -7.78 14.54
C GLY A 161 -17.48 -8.84 13.61
N LYS A 162 -16.36 -9.40 14.04
CA LYS A 162 -15.64 -10.48 13.37
C LYS A 162 -15.68 -11.73 14.25
N SER A 163 -15.92 -12.89 13.64
CA SER A 163 -15.60 -14.20 14.24
C SER A 163 -14.16 -14.59 13.92
N GLN A 164 -13.52 -15.26 14.85
CA GLN A 164 -12.25 -15.95 14.60
C GLN A 164 -12.50 -17.24 13.82
#